data_97e848f06881773037a40bb458684770
#
_entry.id   97e848f06881773037a40bb458684770
#
_cell.length_a   1.000
_cell.length_b   1.000
_cell.length_c   1.000
_cell.angle_alpha   90.00
_cell.angle_beta   90.00
_cell.angle_gamma   90.00
#
_symmetry.space_group_name_H-M   'P 1'
#
loop_
_entity.id
_entity.type
_entity.pdbx_description
1 polymer ?
#
loop_
_entity_poly.entity_id
_entity_poly.type
_entity_poly.pdbx_seq_one_letter_code
_entity_poly.pdbx_strand_id
1 'polypeptide(L)'
;MESSSSLRTMAISAGAVIIVLFCALALGSPVEPVDSNVYHEGAQAVINGTPLYHSAPDHLLFTYPPFAALILAWMAPMTEHGAWLVMTALSCTAVTLSCQRALRLDLLPTVPIGKAHRVAINLPCWAIALMILNPFWETIAKGQVNIILMAICLLGLTTDRRFWGGFAIGLCGGCKLTPLALGLPALRRHDWMHLAGMAAGFLASLAIGWLLLPGTSQEYWTDLMWDAGRVGGLDYPANASVNGVLWRHCPTTVRSTLWILLGLAVIVVGWLLPRHLDEARRSDDLVTTVAVSATVMLLISPVSWNHHWVWLPFIAVWAARVLPRGLTIVVACLTAPVALAGPLYLARIIALPLGYDPLSPAVAWTGDILPVLALVVLVGALVTRRSPTQSSYL
;
A
#
# COMPACT_ATOMS: atom_id res chain seq x y z
N MET A 1 4.07 37.92 0.65
CA MET A 1 4.83 37.06 1.56
C MET A 1 3.99 36.59 2.78
N GLU A 2 3.13 37.40 3.36
CA GLU A 2 2.28 37.02 4.51
C GLU A 2 1.28 35.89 4.23
N SER A 3 0.70 35.81 3.02
CA SER A 3 -0.24 34.74 2.68
C SER A 3 0.38 33.31 2.64
N SER A 4 1.67 33.21 2.33
CA SER A 4 2.33 31.89 2.28
C SER A 4 2.67 31.34 3.67
N SER A 5 2.92 32.20 4.65
CA SER A 5 3.19 31.78 6.04
C SER A 5 1.90 31.34 6.73
N SER A 6 0.79 32.04 6.53
CA SER A 6 -0.51 31.70 7.11
C SER A 6 -1.03 30.35 6.55
N LEU A 7 -0.84 30.09 5.26
CA LEU A 7 -1.23 28.83 4.62
C LEU A 7 -0.39 27.63 5.10
N ARG A 8 0.91 27.84 5.34
CA ARG A 8 1.76 26.81 5.98
C ARG A 8 1.30 26.50 7.39
N THR A 9 1.00 27.53 8.18
CA THR A 9 0.50 27.37 9.54
C THR A 9 -0.84 26.63 9.56
N MET A 10 -1.78 26.98 8.69
CA MET A 10 -3.07 26.26 8.57
C MET A 10 -2.89 24.79 8.19
N ALA A 11 -2.01 24.47 7.23
CA ALA A 11 -1.74 23.09 6.83
C ALA A 11 -1.10 22.28 7.97
N ILE A 12 -0.16 22.86 8.70
CA ILE A 12 0.46 22.26 9.88
C ILE A 12 -0.56 22.04 10.99
N SER A 13 -1.41 23.04 11.27
CA SER A 13 -2.45 22.94 12.29
C SER A 13 -3.50 21.88 11.94
N ALA A 14 -3.94 21.80 10.67
CA ALA A 14 -4.83 20.76 10.21
C ALA A 14 -4.22 19.36 10.35
N GLY A 15 -2.94 19.21 9.98
CA GLY A 15 -2.20 17.96 10.19
C GLY A 15 -2.10 17.57 11.67
N ALA A 16 -1.79 18.52 12.54
CA ALA A 16 -1.72 18.29 13.99
C ALA A 16 -3.09 17.88 14.57
N VAL A 17 -4.18 18.53 14.17
CA VAL A 17 -5.54 18.16 14.59
C VAL A 17 -5.90 16.74 14.14
N ILE A 18 -5.57 16.37 12.90
CA ILE A 18 -5.78 15.01 12.38
C ILE A 18 -5.00 13.99 13.21
N ILE A 19 -3.74 14.27 13.51
CA ILE A 19 -2.90 13.40 14.35
C ILE A 19 -3.53 13.22 15.74
N VAL A 20 -3.93 14.31 16.38
CA VAL A 20 -4.55 14.29 17.72
C VAL A 20 -5.86 13.50 17.71
N LEU A 21 -6.74 13.75 16.73
CA LEU A 21 -8.02 13.04 16.60
C LEU A 21 -7.81 11.53 16.41
N PHE A 22 -6.83 11.13 15.58
CA PHE A 22 -6.56 9.73 15.34
C PHE A 22 -5.85 9.04 16.50
N CYS A 23 -4.94 9.72 17.18
CA CYS A 23 -4.40 9.20 18.43
C CYS A 23 -5.49 9.02 19.49
N ALA A 24 -6.43 9.95 19.60
CA ALA A 24 -7.56 9.85 20.52
C ALA A 24 -8.52 8.69 20.14
N LEU A 25 -8.80 8.50 18.83
CA LEU A 25 -9.60 7.38 18.35
C LEU A 25 -8.87 6.05 18.53
N ALA A 26 -7.56 6.01 18.32
CA ALA A 26 -6.74 4.84 18.58
C ALA A 26 -6.78 4.45 20.06
N LEU A 27 -6.64 5.42 20.98
CA LEU A 27 -6.73 5.19 22.43
C LEU A 27 -8.08 4.60 22.87
N GLY A 28 -9.17 4.96 22.18
CA GLY A 28 -10.52 4.40 22.45
C GLY A 28 -10.85 3.15 21.63
N SER A 29 -9.94 2.66 20.78
CA SER A 29 -10.23 1.51 19.92
C SER A 29 -10.16 0.19 20.71
N PRO A 30 -11.18 -0.68 20.58
CA PRO A 30 -11.13 -2.02 21.13
C PRO A 30 -10.27 -2.98 20.27
N VAL A 31 -9.70 -2.51 19.18
CA VAL A 31 -8.89 -3.33 18.25
C VAL A 31 -7.48 -3.48 18.81
N GLU A 32 -7.06 -4.73 18.98
CA GLU A 32 -5.71 -5.06 19.39
C GLU A 32 -4.72 -4.73 18.25
N PRO A 33 -3.63 -3.99 18.51
CA PRO A 33 -2.66 -3.58 17.49
C PRO A 33 -1.69 -4.72 17.15
N VAL A 34 -2.23 -5.83 16.66
CA VAL A 34 -1.53 -7.11 16.47
C VAL A 34 -0.22 -7.00 15.71
N ASP A 35 -0.15 -6.17 14.68
CA ASP A 35 1.08 -6.01 13.88
C ASP A 35 2.11 -5.13 14.59
N SER A 36 1.68 -4.11 15.35
CA SER A 36 2.56 -3.32 16.20
C SER A 36 3.19 -4.17 17.30
N ASN A 37 2.43 -5.12 17.87
CA ASN A 37 2.94 -6.04 18.87
C ASN A 37 4.01 -6.96 18.27
N VAL A 38 3.78 -7.53 17.08
CA VAL A 38 4.79 -8.31 16.34
C VAL A 38 6.06 -7.48 16.08
N TYR A 39 5.92 -6.20 15.74
CA TYR A 39 7.08 -5.33 15.52
C TYR A 39 7.83 -5.05 16.81
N HIS A 40 7.11 -4.82 17.91
CA HIS A 40 7.69 -4.60 19.23
C HIS A 40 8.45 -5.84 19.72
N GLU A 41 7.87 -7.05 19.60
CA GLU A 41 8.53 -8.32 19.91
C GLU A 41 9.77 -8.52 19.03
N GLY A 42 9.67 -8.26 17.73
CA GLY A 42 10.81 -8.31 16.81
C GLY A 42 11.91 -7.33 17.18
N ALA A 43 11.56 -6.12 17.62
CA ALA A 43 12.51 -5.13 18.13
C ALA A 43 13.21 -5.60 19.41
N GLN A 44 12.45 -6.20 20.33
CA GLN A 44 13.01 -6.79 21.57
C GLN A 44 13.93 -7.97 21.24
N ALA A 45 13.56 -8.83 20.28
CA ALA A 45 14.39 -9.95 19.86
C ALA A 45 15.76 -9.47 19.33
N VAL A 46 15.78 -8.40 18.54
CA VAL A 46 17.02 -7.80 18.02
C VAL A 46 17.88 -7.24 19.16
N ILE A 47 17.30 -6.50 20.11
CA ILE A 47 18.07 -5.88 21.22
C ILE A 47 18.58 -6.93 22.20
N ASN A 48 17.78 -7.97 22.47
CA ASN A 48 18.13 -9.03 23.43
C ASN A 48 18.96 -10.18 22.79
N GLY A 49 19.17 -10.17 21.47
CA GLY A 49 19.90 -11.22 20.77
C GLY A 49 19.16 -12.57 20.76
N THR A 50 17.83 -12.56 20.86
CA THR A 50 16.98 -13.77 20.79
C THR A 50 16.53 -14.06 19.35
N PRO A 51 16.11 -15.29 19.03
CA PRO A 51 15.65 -15.65 17.68
C PRO A 51 14.49 -14.76 17.20
N LEU A 52 14.64 -14.12 16.04
CA LEU A 52 13.66 -13.17 15.49
C LEU A 52 12.42 -13.87 14.91
N TYR A 53 12.59 -15.03 14.30
CA TYR A 53 11.54 -15.70 13.52
C TYR A 53 10.83 -16.83 14.26
N HIS A 54 11.15 -17.02 15.53
CA HIS A 54 10.54 -18.00 16.40
C HIS A 54 9.72 -17.28 17.46
N SER A 55 8.41 -17.43 17.40
CA SER A 55 7.49 -16.90 18.43
C SER A 55 7.08 -17.98 19.41
N ALA A 56 6.65 -17.58 20.60
CA ALA A 56 5.92 -18.45 21.50
C ALA A 56 4.63 -18.98 20.83
N PRO A 57 4.10 -20.15 21.24
CA PRO A 57 2.77 -20.57 20.86
C PRO A 57 1.80 -19.42 21.14
N ASP A 58 0.82 -19.19 20.30
CA ASP A 58 -0.17 -18.13 20.38
C ASP A 58 0.28 -16.71 19.97
N HIS A 59 1.55 -16.49 19.61
CA HIS A 59 2.05 -15.22 19.06
C HIS A 59 2.20 -15.29 17.54
N LEU A 60 1.92 -14.17 16.87
CA LEU A 60 2.12 -14.05 15.42
C LEU A 60 3.63 -13.94 15.09
N LEU A 61 4.05 -14.57 14.01
CA LEU A 61 5.44 -14.56 13.57
C LEU A 61 5.85 -13.19 13.00
N PHE A 62 7.07 -12.76 13.30
CA PHE A 62 7.71 -11.70 12.54
C PHE A 62 8.00 -12.19 11.11
N THR A 63 7.45 -11.52 10.10
CA THR A 63 7.46 -12.02 8.71
C THR A 63 8.29 -11.19 7.74
N TYR A 64 8.88 -10.10 8.22
CA TYR A 64 9.64 -9.14 7.42
C TYR A 64 11.13 -9.49 7.35
N PRO A 65 11.89 -8.92 6.36
CA PRO A 65 13.35 -9.05 6.32
C PRO A 65 14.04 -8.54 7.58
N PRO A 66 15.25 -9.02 7.92
CA PRO A 66 15.99 -8.61 9.12
C PRO A 66 16.20 -7.10 9.24
N PHE A 67 16.39 -6.41 8.11
CA PHE A 67 16.53 -4.95 8.08
C PHE A 67 15.30 -4.24 8.65
N ALA A 68 14.10 -4.77 8.46
CA ALA A 68 12.88 -4.19 9.05
C ALA A 68 12.93 -4.21 10.59
N ALA A 69 13.39 -5.32 11.19
CA ALA A 69 13.53 -5.42 12.64
C ALA A 69 14.55 -4.41 13.18
N LEU A 70 15.66 -4.20 12.46
CA LEU A 70 16.66 -3.16 12.82
C LEU A 70 16.07 -1.75 12.77
N ILE A 71 15.32 -1.41 11.72
CA ILE A 71 14.64 -0.11 11.60
C ILE A 71 13.59 0.09 12.69
N LEU A 72 12.96 -0.98 13.17
CA LEU A 72 11.93 -0.94 14.21
C LEU A 72 12.51 -1.12 15.63
N ALA A 73 13.84 -1.32 15.79
CA ALA A 73 14.48 -1.58 17.08
C ALA A 73 14.25 -0.46 18.13
N TRP A 74 13.93 0.76 17.71
CA TRP A 74 13.54 1.85 18.60
C TRP A 74 12.27 1.56 19.40
N MET A 75 11.45 0.60 19.01
CA MET A 75 10.24 0.20 19.73
C MET A 75 10.57 -0.59 21.00
N ALA A 76 11.71 -1.28 21.05
CA ALA A 76 12.07 -2.18 22.14
C ALA A 76 12.00 -1.58 23.57
N PRO A 77 12.45 -0.31 23.82
CA PRO A 77 12.37 0.30 25.16
C PRO A 77 10.98 0.84 25.51
N MET A 78 9.99 0.75 24.60
CA MET A 78 8.65 1.27 24.81
C MET A 78 7.73 0.19 25.40
N THR A 79 6.56 0.60 25.87
CA THR A 79 5.43 -0.32 26.03
C THR A 79 4.81 -0.61 24.66
N GLU A 80 4.16 -1.75 24.49
CA GLU A 80 3.42 -2.10 23.25
C GLU A 80 2.46 -0.99 22.83
N HIS A 81 1.69 -0.47 23.78
CA HIS A 81 0.77 0.64 23.54
C HIS A 81 1.50 1.93 23.14
N GLY A 82 2.63 2.24 23.78
CA GLY A 82 3.48 3.39 23.43
C GLY A 82 4.02 3.28 22.01
N ALA A 83 4.53 2.11 21.64
CA ALA A 83 5.00 1.81 20.29
C ALA A 83 3.90 1.99 19.24
N TRP A 84 2.70 1.46 19.51
CA TRP A 84 1.53 1.63 18.64
C TRP A 84 1.11 3.10 18.47
N LEU A 85 1.12 3.91 19.55
CA LEU A 85 0.81 5.33 19.46
C LEU A 85 1.80 6.08 18.58
N VAL A 86 3.10 5.77 18.69
CA VAL A 86 4.13 6.37 17.83
C VAL A 86 3.92 5.94 16.37
N MET A 87 3.64 4.65 16.10
CA MET A 87 3.31 4.17 14.76
C MET A 87 2.08 4.86 14.18
N THR A 88 1.05 5.09 15.00
CA THR A 88 -0.15 5.85 14.62
C THR A 88 0.19 7.29 14.24
N ALA A 89 0.97 7.98 15.06
CA ALA A 89 1.40 9.36 14.78
C ALA A 89 2.25 9.46 13.49
N LEU A 90 3.16 8.49 13.27
CA LEU A 90 3.95 8.40 12.04
C LEU A 90 3.06 8.14 10.82
N SER A 91 2.08 7.25 10.93
CA SER A 91 1.11 6.95 9.86
C SER A 91 0.25 8.18 9.53
N CYS A 92 -0.27 8.91 10.50
CA CYS A 92 -1.03 10.14 10.29
C CYS A 92 -0.18 11.23 9.62
N THR A 93 1.08 11.36 10.04
CA THR A 93 2.05 12.27 9.42
C THR A 93 2.29 11.86 7.96
N ALA A 94 2.48 10.57 7.69
CA ALA A 94 2.69 10.03 6.35
C ALA A 94 1.47 10.26 5.43
N VAL A 95 0.22 10.09 5.94
CA VAL A 95 -1.01 10.45 5.20
C VAL A 95 -0.98 11.94 4.82
N THR A 96 -0.71 12.81 5.79
CA THR A 96 -0.68 14.25 5.58
C THR A 96 0.34 14.66 4.52
N LEU A 97 1.56 14.13 4.59
CA LEU A 97 2.62 14.39 3.60
C LEU A 97 2.26 13.82 2.21
N SER A 98 1.65 12.64 2.16
CA SER A 98 1.20 12.01 0.91
C SER A 98 0.10 12.84 0.25
N CYS A 99 -0.91 13.29 1.00
CA CYS A 99 -1.96 14.18 0.51
C CYS A 99 -1.38 15.50 0.01
N GLN A 100 -0.51 16.13 0.78
CA GLN A 100 0.14 17.39 0.39
C GLN A 100 0.93 17.23 -0.92
N ARG A 101 1.70 16.14 -1.05
CA ARG A 101 2.47 15.85 -2.27
C ARG A 101 1.55 15.58 -3.45
N ALA A 102 0.54 14.75 -3.26
CA ALA A 102 -0.42 14.40 -4.30
C ALA A 102 -1.23 15.61 -4.79
N LEU A 103 -1.68 16.48 -3.89
CA LEU A 103 -2.39 17.71 -4.26
C LEU A 103 -1.51 18.72 -5.02
N ARG A 104 -0.22 18.81 -4.68
CA ARG A 104 0.73 19.68 -5.40
C ARG A 104 1.03 19.19 -6.82
N LEU A 105 0.91 17.89 -7.05
CA LEU A 105 1.21 17.22 -8.33
C LEU A 105 -0.04 16.87 -9.15
N ASP A 106 -1.21 17.32 -8.74
CA ASP A 106 -2.49 17.01 -9.39
C ASP A 106 -2.82 15.51 -9.45
N LEU A 107 -2.29 14.72 -8.49
CA LEU A 107 -2.58 13.28 -8.39
C LEU A 107 -3.94 13.00 -7.75
N LEU A 108 -4.48 13.94 -6.97
CA LEU A 108 -5.80 13.86 -6.35
C LEU A 108 -6.69 15.00 -6.85
N PRO A 109 -8.01 14.75 -7.06
CA PRO A 109 -8.96 15.81 -7.40
C PRO A 109 -9.01 16.90 -6.36
N THR A 110 -9.29 18.12 -6.80
CA THR A 110 -9.44 19.28 -5.92
C THR A 110 -10.74 20.00 -6.19
N VAL A 111 -11.34 20.54 -5.15
CA VAL A 111 -12.43 21.50 -5.30
C VAL A 111 -11.88 22.71 -6.07
N PRO A 112 -12.60 23.25 -7.07
CA PRO A 112 -12.15 24.38 -7.88
C PRO A 112 -12.17 25.70 -7.08
N ILE A 113 -11.14 25.87 -6.26
CA ILE A 113 -10.87 27.05 -5.45
C ILE A 113 -9.57 27.66 -5.94
N GLY A 114 -9.42 29.00 -5.89
CA GLY A 114 -8.22 29.68 -6.36
C GLY A 114 -6.91 29.00 -5.93
N LYS A 115 -5.91 28.98 -6.81
CA LYS A 115 -4.64 28.22 -6.64
C LYS A 115 -3.97 28.40 -5.27
N ALA A 116 -4.08 29.59 -4.67
CA ALA A 116 -3.48 29.92 -3.38
C ALA A 116 -4.05 29.11 -2.21
N HIS A 117 -5.33 28.73 -2.24
CA HIS A 117 -6.03 28.03 -1.15
C HIS A 117 -6.20 26.53 -1.42
N ARG A 118 -5.80 26.06 -2.61
CA ARG A 118 -6.04 24.70 -3.08
C ARG A 118 -5.56 23.62 -2.09
N VAL A 119 -4.30 23.70 -1.66
CA VAL A 119 -3.73 22.70 -0.73
C VAL A 119 -4.35 22.86 0.66
N ALA A 120 -4.48 24.09 1.16
CA ALA A 120 -4.97 24.33 2.52
C ALA A 120 -6.38 23.81 2.77
N ILE A 121 -7.27 23.91 1.77
CA ILE A 121 -8.67 23.46 1.91
C ILE A 121 -8.81 21.96 1.58
N ASN A 122 -8.14 21.49 0.52
CA ASN A 122 -8.30 20.10 0.11
C ASN A 122 -7.51 19.11 0.97
N LEU A 123 -6.43 19.54 1.64
CA LEU A 123 -5.61 18.66 2.47
C LEU A 123 -6.39 18.01 3.62
N PRO A 124 -7.11 18.76 4.50
CA PRO A 124 -7.88 18.13 5.56
C PRO A 124 -9.02 17.26 5.01
N CYS A 125 -9.70 17.68 3.94
CA CYS A 125 -10.76 16.89 3.32
C CYS A 125 -10.24 15.53 2.83
N TRP A 126 -9.10 15.52 2.12
CA TRP A 126 -8.50 14.28 1.65
C TRP A 126 -7.94 13.43 2.79
N ALA A 127 -7.28 14.04 3.77
CA ALA A 127 -6.78 13.30 4.91
C ALA A 127 -7.92 12.58 5.66
N ILE A 128 -9.03 13.26 5.93
CA ILE A 128 -10.20 12.65 6.55
C ILE A 128 -10.82 11.58 5.64
N ALA A 129 -10.99 11.85 4.33
CA ALA A 129 -11.56 10.89 3.39
C ALA A 129 -10.73 9.60 3.30
N LEU A 130 -9.39 9.71 3.29
CA LEU A 130 -8.52 8.55 3.29
C LEU A 130 -8.66 7.73 4.58
N MET A 131 -8.79 8.41 5.71
CA MET A 131 -8.89 7.74 7.01
C MET A 131 -10.21 7.00 7.23
N ILE A 132 -11.25 7.34 6.48
CA ILE A 132 -12.52 6.59 6.46
C ILE A 132 -12.37 5.29 5.65
N LEU A 133 -11.42 5.21 4.71
CA LEU A 133 -11.19 4.00 3.93
C LEU A 133 -10.58 2.90 4.79
N ASN A 134 -11.16 1.71 4.73
CA ASN A 134 -10.75 0.57 5.53
C ASN A 134 -9.25 0.23 5.43
N PRO A 135 -8.58 0.25 4.26
CA PRO A 135 -7.14 0.00 4.19
C PRO A 135 -6.31 0.94 5.05
N PHE A 136 -6.70 2.21 5.19
CA PHE A 136 -6.02 3.18 6.04
C PHE A 136 -6.35 2.96 7.51
N TRP A 137 -7.65 2.83 7.81
CA TRP A 137 -8.10 2.55 9.17
C TRP A 137 -7.48 1.26 9.72
N GLU A 138 -7.52 0.18 8.95
CA GLU A 138 -6.95 -1.10 9.35
C GLU A 138 -5.43 -1.04 9.53
N THR A 139 -4.72 -0.28 8.68
CA THR A 139 -3.27 -0.02 8.84
C THR A 139 -2.98 0.63 10.20
N ILE A 140 -3.77 1.63 10.60
CA ILE A 140 -3.58 2.35 11.87
C ILE A 140 -3.98 1.47 13.05
N ALA A 141 -5.15 0.84 12.98
CA ALA A 141 -5.66 0.00 14.05
C ALA A 141 -4.71 -1.16 14.39
N LYS A 142 -4.10 -1.78 13.37
CA LYS A 142 -3.09 -2.84 13.55
C LYS A 142 -1.68 -2.33 13.84
N GLY A 143 -1.42 -1.02 13.65
CA GLY A 143 -0.08 -0.43 13.77
C GLY A 143 0.89 -0.80 12.65
N GLN A 144 0.37 -1.01 11.43
CA GLN A 144 1.12 -1.43 10.25
C GLN A 144 1.97 -0.31 9.62
N VAL A 145 3.10 -0.68 9.01
CA VAL A 145 4.03 0.26 8.33
C VAL A 145 3.57 0.73 6.94
N ASN A 146 2.48 0.18 6.39
CA ASN A 146 2.14 0.34 4.96
C ASN A 146 1.95 1.79 4.53
N ILE A 147 1.31 2.64 5.34
CA ILE A 147 1.12 4.07 5.02
C ILE A 147 2.46 4.80 5.00
N ILE A 148 3.37 4.46 5.92
CA ILE A 148 4.71 5.05 6.00
C ILE A 148 5.50 4.66 4.74
N LEU A 149 5.52 3.38 4.38
CA LEU A 149 6.18 2.90 3.17
C LEU A 149 5.55 3.52 1.91
N MET A 150 4.22 3.62 1.84
CA MET A 150 3.53 4.30 0.74
C MET A 150 3.98 5.75 0.59
N ALA A 151 4.08 6.51 1.68
CA ALA A 151 4.50 7.91 1.65
C ALA A 151 5.94 8.05 1.13
N ILE A 152 6.87 7.23 1.62
CA ILE A 152 8.27 7.23 1.17
C ILE A 152 8.34 6.86 -0.31
N CYS A 153 7.63 5.82 -0.72
CA CYS A 153 7.60 5.37 -2.13
C CYS A 153 6.95 6.41 -3.04
N LEU A 154 5.86 7.07 -2.63
CA LEU A 154 5.23 8.14 -3.39
C LEU A 154 6.18 9.32 -3.60
N LEU A 155 6.90 9.73 -2.56
CA LEU A 155 7.95 10.75 -2.67
C LEU A 155 9.06 10.29 -3.62
N GLY A 156 9.50 9.04 -3.51
CA GLY A 156 10.51 8.44 -4.37
C GLY A 156 10.11 8.42 -5.84
N LEU A 157 8.87 8.02 -6.16
CA LEU A 157 8.33 7.99 -7.53
C LEU A 157 8.15 9.39 -8.14
N THR A 158 7.94 10.41 -7.31
CA THR A 158 7.56 11.74 -7.77
C THR A 158 8.66 12.79 -7.63
N THR A 159 9.84 12.46 -7.08
CA THR A 159 10.97 13.38 -6.95
C THR A 159 11.75 13.51 -8.26
N ASP A 160 12.32 14.70 -8.50
CA ASP A 160 13.25 14.91 -9.62
C ASP A 160 14.66 14.35 -9.31
N ARG A 161 14.96 14.01 -8.07
CA ARG A 161 16.22 13.41 -7.64
C ARG A 161 16.21 11.90 -7.89
N ARG A 162 16.35 11.49 -9.16
CA ARG A 162 16.14 10.11 -9.63
C ARG A 162 16.83 9.05 -8.79
N PHE A 163 18.13 9.17 -8.55
CA PHE A 163 18.88 8.20 -7.74
C PHE A 163 18.33 8.10 -6.31
N TRP A 164 18.14 9.22 -5.63
CA TRP A 164 17.67 9.23 -4.24
C TRP A 164 16.22 8.79 -4.09
N GLY A 165 15.40 9.09 -5.10
CA GLY A 165 14.03 8.55 -5.16
C GLY A 165 14.03 7.03 -5.26
N GLY A 166 14.84 6.48 -6.16
CA GLY A 166 15.05 5.04 -6.26
C GLY A 166 15.64 4.45 -4.98
N PHE A 167 16.67 5.07 -4.40
CA PHE A 167 17.32 4.63 -3.17
C PHE A 167 16.32 4.48 -2.01
N ALA A 168 15.43 5.46 -1.83
CA ALA A 168 14.38 5.40 -0.82
C ALA A 168 13.40 4.22 -1.05
N ILE A 169 13.00 3.97 -2.31
CA ILE A 169 12.15 2.81 -2.66
C ILE A 169 12.91 1.50 -2.41
N GLY A 170 14.20 1.45 -2.74
CA GLY A 170 15.05 0.29 -2.47
C GLY A 170 15.15 -0.05 -0.97
N LEU A 171 15.34 0.96 -0.11
CA LEU A 171 15.30 0.78 1.35
C LEU A 171 13.93 0.27 1.83
N CYS A 172 12.81 0.80 1.28
CA CYS A 172 11.48 0.27 1.55
C CYS A 172 11.38 -1.20 1.14
N GLY A 173 11.99 -1.59 0.00
CA GLY A 173 12.13 -2.97 -0.44
C GLY A 173 12.87 -3.87 0.55
N GLY A 174 13.84 -3.32 1.26
CA GLY A 174 14.55 -4.00 2.35
C GLY A 174 13.72 -4.19 3.62
N CYS A 175 12.73 -3.32 3.85
CA CYS A 175 11.77 -3.51 4.94
C CYS A 175 10.65 -4.50 4.55
N LYS A 176 10.21 -4.44 3.30
CA LYS A 176 9.12 -5.25 2.75
C LYS A 176 9.33 -5.36 1.25
N LEU A 177 9.45 -6.56 0.69
CA LEU A 177 9.86 -6.78 -0.70
C LEU A 177 8.94 -6.13 -1.74
N THR A 178 7.65 -6.01 -1.44
CA THR A 178 6.64 -5.54 -2.39
C THR A 178 6.94 -4.18 -3.04
N PRO A 179 7.50 -3.14 -2.37
CA PRO A 179 7.88 -1.88 -2.99
C PRO A 179 8.83 -1.99 -4.19
N LEU A 180 9.60 -3.08 -4.33
CA LEU A 180 10.50 -3.25 -5.47
C LEU A 180 9.74 -3.32 -6.81
N ALA A 181 8.48 -3.76 -6.81
CA ALA A 181 7.64 -3.77 -8.01
C ALA A 181 7.33 -2.34 -8.54
N LEU A 182 7.48 -1.31 -7.70
CA LEU A 182 7.33 0.09 -8.11
C LEU A 182 8.44 0.56 -9.07
N GLY A 183 9.50 -0.23 -9.27
CA GLY A 183 10.53 0.01 -10.27
C GLY A 183 10.10 -0.25 -11.72
N LEU A 184 8.95 -0.90 -11.95
CA LEU A 184 8.47 -1.24 -13.29
C LEU A 184 8.41 -0.05 -14.25
N PRO A 185 7.87 1.14 -13.88
CA PRO A 185 7.88 2.31 -14.76
C PRO A 185 9.28 2.85 -15.07
N ALA A 186 10.18 2.79 -14.10
CA ALA A 186 11.57 3.23 -14.31
C ALA A 186 12.30 2.29 -15.29
N LEU A 187 12.10 0.97 -15.15
CA LEU A 187 12.63 -0.03 -16.05
C LEU A 187 12.13 0.21 -17.49
N ARG A 188 10.85 0.44 -17.66
CA ARG A 188 10.23 0.70 -18.95
C ARG A 188 10.77 1.96 -19.64
N ARG A 189 11.03 3.02 -18.85
CA ARG A 189 11.54 4.31 -19.36
C ARG A 189 13.05 4.34 -19.50
N HIS A 190 13.74 3.23 -19.21
CA HIS A 190 15.20 3.15 -19.15
C HIS A 190 15.80 4.21 -18.19
N ASP A 191 15.09 4.51 -17.10
CA ASP A 191 15.58 5.41 -16.03
C ASP A 191 16.59 4.67 -15.14
N TRP A 192 17.76 4.42 -15.75
CA TRP A 192 18.84 3.65 -15.12
C TRP A 192 19.33 4.28 -13.81
N MET A 193 19.24 5.60 -13.69
CA MET A 193 19.64 6.31 -12.48
C MET A 193 18.70 5.98 -11.31
N HIS A 194 17.38 5.94 -11.58
CA HIS A 194 16.39 5.54 -10.58
C HIS A 194 16.55 4.06 -10.19
N LEU A 195 16.74 3.17 -11.17
CA LEU A 195 16.97 1.74 -10.92
C LEU A 195 18.27 1.48 -10.17
N ALA A 196 19.35 2.19 -10.50
CA ALA A 196 20.62 2.11 -9.78
C ALA A 196 20.44 2.55 -8.32
N GLY A 197 19.67 3.61 -8.09
CA GLY A 197 19.27 4.02 -6.73
C GLY A 197 18.51 2.91 -5.99
N MET A 198 17.50 2.31 -6.63
CA MET A 198 16.71 1.22 -6.04
C MET A 198 17.61 0.01 -5.69
N ALA A 199 18.48 -0.38 -6.61
CA ALA A 199 19.44 -1.46 -6.35
C ALA A 199 20.36 -1.10 -5.19
N ALA A 200 20.92 0.11 -5.16
CA ALA A 200 21.80 0.55 -4.10
C ALA A 200 21.11 0.59 -2.73
N GLY A 201 19.87 1.11 -2.66
CA GLY A 201 19.09 1.15 -1.41
C GLY A 201 18.74 -0.25 -0.91
N PHE A 202 18.33 -1.14 -1.81
CA PHE A 202 18.04 -2.53 -1.45
C PHE A 202 19.30 -3.28 -1.00
N LEU A 203 20.40 -3.18 -1.76
CA LEU A 203 21.68 -3.80 -1.38
C LEU A 203 22.23 -3.23 -0.06
N ALA A 204 22.06 -1.93 0.20
CA ALA A 204 22.43 -1.33 1.49
C ALA A 204 21.62 -1.96 2.64
N SER A 205 20.31 -2.17 2.46
CA SER A 205 19.47 -2.84 3.45
C SER A 205 19.89 -4.28 3.71
N LEU A 206 20.25 -5.02 2.65
CA LEU A 206 20.80 -6.37 2.76
C LEU A 206 22.13 -6.35 3.53
N ALA A 207 23.05 -5.48 3.12
CA ALA A 207 24.37 -5.37 3.76
C ALA A 207 24.25 -5.06 5.25
N ILE A 208 23.37 -4.12 5.64
CA ILE A 208 23.11 -3.77 7.04
C ILE A 208 22.55 -4.99 7.80
N GLY A 209 21.58 -5.70 7.22
CA GLY A 209 21.01 -6.92 7.79
C GLY A 209 22.07 -8.01 8.01
N TRP A 210 22.88 -8.30 6.99
CA TRP A 210 23.95 -9.29 7.08
C TRP A 210 25.07 -8.92 8.05
N LEU A 211 25.41 -7.63 8.14
CA LEU A 211 26.47 -7.16 9.07
C LEU A 211 26.02 -7.22 10.53
N LEU A 212 24.76 -6.86 10.82
CA LEU A 212 24.27 -6.75 12.19
C LEU A 212 23.55 -8.02 12.69
N LEU A 213 22.91 -8.77 11.79
CA LEU A 213 22.13 -9.97 12.10
C LEU A 213 22.47 -11.11 11.12
N PRO A 214 23.72 -11.62 11.07
CA PRO A 214 24.14 -12.57 10.01
C PRO A 214 23.36 -13.89 10.03
N GLY A 215 23.16 -14.52 11.18
CA GLY A 215 22.40 -15.78 11.30
C GLY A 215 20.93 -15.60 10.90
N THR A 216 20.30 -14.56 11.39
CA THR A 216 18.90 -14.19 11.04
C THR A 216 18.76 -13.85 9.55
N SER A 217 19.78 -13.20 8.96
CA SER A 217 19.78 -12.91 7.53
C SER A 217 19.92 -14.18 6.69
N GLN A 218 20.78 -15.09 7.09
CA GLN A 218 20.89 -16.39 6.44
C GLN A 218 19.54 -17.11 6.46
N GLU A 219 18.95 -17.30 7.65
CA GLU A 219 17.66 -17.97 7.82
C GLU A 219 16.56 -17.35 6.94
N TYR A 220 16.45 -16.01 6.93
CA TYR A 220 15.42 -15.35 6.13
C TYR A 220 15.61 -15.55 4.64
N TRP A 221 16.82 -15.27 4.11
CA TRP A 221 17.05 -15.22 2.68
C TRP A 221 17.21 -16.60 2.04
N THR A 222 17.61 -17.64 2.80
CA THR A 222 17.70 -19.02 2.27
C THR A 222 16.41 -19.79 2.39
N ASP A 223 15.65 -19.60 3.47
CA ASP A 223 14.51 -20.45 3.81
C ASP A 223 13.18 -19.69 3.86
N LEU A 224 13.08 -18.72 4.75
CA LEU A 224 11.79 -18.14 5.13
C LEU A 224 11.15 -17.25 4.07
N MET A 225 11.94 -16.60 3.23
CA MET A 225 11.45 -15.75 2.14
C MET A 225 10.56 -16.50 1.15
N TRP A 226 10.79 -17.81 1.00
CA TRP A 226 10.09 -18.65 0.04
C TRP A 226 8.79 -19.25 0.59
N ASP A 227 8.57 -19.16 1.90
CA ASP A 227 7.36 -19.65 2.55
C ASP A 227 6.34 -18.52 2.79
N ALA A 228 5.48 -18.28 1.79
CA ALA A 228 4.41 -17.32 1.89
C ALA A 228 3.33 -17.70 2.92
N GLY A 229 3.23 -18.99 3.29
CA GLY A 229 2.26 -19.49 4.27
C GLY A 229 2.51 -18.96 5.69
N ARG A 230 3.74 -18.56 6.01
CA ARG A 230 4.11 -17.95 7.29
C ARG A 230 3.35 -16.64 7.59
N VAL A 231 2.94 -15.93 6.55
CA VAL A 231 2.30 -14.61 6.69
C VAL A 231 0.84 -14.74 7.09
N GLY A 232 0.28 -15.96 7.06
CA GLY A 232 -1.11 -16.27 7.39
C GLY A 232 -1.78 -17.12 6.31
N GLY A 233 -3.05 -17.47 6.51
CA GLY A 233 -3.81 -18.26 5.54
C GLY A 233 -3.90 -17.59 4.18
N LEU A 234 -3.39 -18.22 3.14
CA LEU A 234 -3.36 -17.65 1.80
C LEU A 234 -4.77 -17.52 1.19
N ASP A 235 -5.70 -18.35 1.63
CA ASP A 235 -7.13 -18.35 1.27
C ASP A 235 -7.98 -17.38 2.09
N TYR A 236 -7.41 -16.78 3.13
CA TYR A 236 -8.14 -15.86 4.01
C TYR A 236 -8.78 -14.70 3.23
N PRO A 237 -10.06 -14.33 3.52
CA PRO A 237 -10.76 -13.30 2.74
C PRO A 237 -10.05 -11.94 2.68
N ALA A 238 -9.26 -11.60 3.68
CA ALA A 238 -8.49 -10.35 3.66
C ALA A 238 -7.28 -10.38 2.70
N ASN A 239 -6.89 -11.55 2.14
CA ASN A 239 -5.86 -11.63 1.12
C ASN A 239 -6.42 -11.26 -0.26
N ALA A 240 -6.37 -9.98 -0.58
CA ALA A 240 -6.85 -9.39 -1.83
C ALA A 240 -5.73 -9.36 -2.91
N SER A 241 -5.05 -10.49 -3.14
CA SER A 241 -4.09 -10.71 -4.23
C SER A 241 -4.62 -11.70 -5.26
N VAL A 242 -4.01 -11.78 -6.44
CA VAL A 242 -4.31 -12.85 -7.41
C VAL A 242 -4.07 -14.22 -6.80
N ASN A 243 -2.99 -14.37 -6.02
CA ASN A 243 -2.73 -15.62 -5.31
C ASN A 243 -3.83 -15.99 -4.32
N GLY A 244 -4.36 -15.02 -3.56
CA GLY A 244 -5.50 -15.22 -2.66
C GLY A 244 -6.75 -15.73 -3.37
N VAL A 245 -7.09 -15.14 -4.52
CA VAL A 245 -8.20 -15.63 -5.38
C VAL A 245 -7.99 -17.08 -5.80
N LEU A 246 -6.78 -17.41 -6.24
CA LEU A 246 -6.46 -18.78 -6.68
C LEU A 246 -6.53 -19.78 -5.50
N TRP A 247 -6.12 -19.38 -4.31
CA TRP A 247 -6.21 -20.22 -3.12
C TRP A 247 -7.64 -20.52 -2.70
N ARG A 248 -8.56 -19.59 -2.90
CA ARG A 248 -9.98 -19.78 -2.59
C ARG A 248 -10.72 -20.64 -3.61
N HIS A 249 -10.31 -20.58 -4.90
CA HIS A 249 -11.13 -21.13 -6.00
C HIS A 249 -10.48 -22.23 -6.83
N CYS A 250 -9.15 -22.41 -6.74
CA CYS A 250 -8.44 -23.35 -7.59
C CYS A 250 -7.87 -24.55 -6.83
N PRO A 251 -7.81 -25.75 -7.46
CA PRO A 251 -7.12 -26.90 -6.90
C PRO A 251 -5.63 -26.65 -6.70
N THR A 252 -5.04 -27.29 -5.69
CA THR A 252 -3.61 -27.16 -5.35
C THR A 252 -2.68 -27.45 -6.53
N THR A 253 -3.03 -28.39 -7.38
CA THR A 253 -2.23 -28.83 -8.52
C THR A 253 -1.94 -27.76 -9.57
N VAL A 254 -2.79 -26.73 -9.68
CA VAL A 254 -2.67 -25.68 -10.71
C VAL A 254 -2.37 -24.29 -10.15
N ARG A 255 -2.49 -24.08 -8.84
CA ARG A 255 -2.40 -22.74 -8.22
C ARG A 255 -1.10 -22.02 -8.55
N SER A 256 0.03 -22.66 -8.30
CA SER A 256 1.35 -22.04 -8.50
C SER A 256 1.60 -21.69 -9.97
N THR A 257 1.23 -22.58 -10.88
CA THR A 257 1.35 -22.33 -12.33
C THR A 257 0.48 -21.16 -12.75
N LEU A 258 -0.79 -21.14 -12.33
CA LEU A 258 -1.72 -20.05 -12.65
C LEU A 258 -1.27 -18.72 -12.03
N TRP A 259 -0.75 -18.72 -10.80
CA TRP A 259 -0.22 -17.52 -10.17
C TRP A 259 0.95 -16.93 -10.95
N ILE A 260 1.91 -17.77 -11.40
CA ILE A 260 3.03 -17.32 -12.23
C ILE A 260 2.54 -16.76 -13.56
N LEU A 261 1.65 -17.47 -14.26
CA LEU A 261 1.13 -17.03 -15.58
C LEU A 261 0.32 -15.73 -15.48
N LEU A 262 -0.57 -15.63 -14.50
CA LEU A 262 -1.37 -14.41 -14.28
C LEU A 262 -0.50 -13.26 -13.78
N GLY A 263 0.48 -13.53 -12.91
CA GLY A 263 1.45 -12.54 -12.47
C GLY A 263 2.26 -11.96 -13.63
N LEU A 264 2.75 -12.82 -14.53
CA LEU A 264 3.44 -12.39 -15.75
C LEU A 264 2.50 -11.59 -16.67
N ALA A 265 1.26 -12.02 -16.84
CA ALA A 265 0.26 -11.28 -17.63
C ALA A 265 -0.01 -9.88 -17.04
N VAL A 266 -0.15 -9.76 -15.72
CA VAL A 266 -0.32 -8.48 -15.01
C VAL A 266 0.89 -7.58 -15.23
N ILE A 267 2.12 -8.11 -15.14
CA ILE A 267 3.34 -7.36 -15.40
C ILE A 267 3.40 -6.87 -16.85
N VAL A 268 3.05 -7.73 -17.82
CA VAL A 268 3.01 -7.37 -19.24
C VAL A 268 1.98 -6.27 -19.50
N VAL A 269 0.76 -6.39 -18.95
CA VAL A 269 -0.26 -5.35 -19.07
C VAL A 269 0.22 -4.04 -18.44
N GLY A 270 0.78 -4.09 -17.25
CA GLY A 270 1.37 -2.92 -16.58
C GLY A 270 2.53 -2.29 -17.37
N TRP A 271 3.29 -3.11 -18.11
CA TRP A 271 4.35 -2.64 -19.01
C TRP A 271 3.81 -1.94 -20.27
N LEU A 272 2.70 -2.43 -20.82
CA LEU A 272 2.12 -1.92 -22.06
C LEU A 272 1.32 -0.63 -21.86
N LEU A 273 0.62 -0.51 -20.73
CA LEU A 273 -0.32 0.58 -20.44
C LEU A 273 0.24 2.00 -20.64
N PRO A 274 1.42 2.37 -20.13
CA PRO A 274 1.93 3.72 -20.31
C PRO A 274 2.21 4.11 -21.78
N ARG A 275 2.51 3.16 -22.67
CA ARG A 275 2.73 3.46 -24.12
C ARG A 275 1.50 4.03 -24.81
N HIS A 276 0.30 3.72 -24.32
CA HIS A 276 -0.95 4.16 -24.91
C HIS A 276 -1.42 5.51 -24.34
N LEU A 277 -0.78 6.00 -23.27
CA LEU A 277 -1.19 7.17 -22.51
C LEU A 277 -0.14 8.30 -22.51
N ASP A 278 1.06 8.03 -23.03
CA ASP A 278 2.23 8.94 -22.98
C ASP A 278 2.07 10.24 -23.81
N GLU A 279 1.02 10.41 -24.62
CA GLU A 279 0.86 11.56 -25.49
C GLU A 279 0.17 12.78 -24.83
N ALA A 280 -0.30 12.64 -23.57
CA ALA A 280 -1.06 13.70 -22.92
C ALA A 280 -0.61 13.97 -21.48
N ARG A 281 0.04 15.10 -21.25
CA ARG A 281 0.26 15.81 -19.97
C ARG A 281 1.06 15.08 -18.86
N ARG A 282 2.09 15.76 -18.33
CA ARG A 282 3.01 15.30 -17.27
C ARG A 282 2.31 14.84 -15.97
N SER A 283 1.16 15.41 -15.60
CA SER A 283 0.39 14.99 -14.42
C SER A 283 -0.31 13.65 -14.63
N ASP A 284 -0.85 13.40 -15.82
CA ASP A 284 -1.53 12.15 -16.15
C ASP A 284 -0.53 10.99 -16.23
N ASP A 285 0.69 11.27 -16.64
CA ASP A 285 1.80 10.32 -16.63
C ASP A 285 2.19 9.92 -15.18
N LEU A 286 2.26 10.85 -14.25
CA LEU A 286 2.55 10.54 -12.85
C LEU A 286 1.42 9.73 -12.17
N VAL A 287 0.16 10.08 -12.39
CA VAL A 287 -0.98 9.30 -11.87
C VAL A 287 -0.95 7.88 -12.42
N THR A 288 -0.75 7.73 -13.72
CA THR A 288 -0.62 6.42 -14.37
C THR A 288 0.55 5.63 -13.78
N THR A 289 1.71 6.27 -13.63
CA THR A 289 2.91 5.67 -13.05
C THR A 289 2.64 5.11 -11.65
N VAL A 290 2.08 5.93 -10.77
CA VAL A 290 1.78 5.54 -9.39
C VAL A 290 0.71 4.43 -9.36
N ALA A 291 -0.40 4.62 -10.06
CA ALA A 291 -1.53 3.70 -10.02
C ALA A 291 -1.20 2.33 -10.63
N VAL A 292 -0.59 2.30 -11.82
CA VAL A 292 -0.25 1.04 -12.51
C VAL A 292 0.77 0.25 -11.72
N SER A 293 1.86 0.90 -11.26
CA SER A 293 2.89 0.19 -10.50
C SER A 293 2.36 -0.34 -9.16
N ALA A 294 1.54 0.44 -8.46
CA ALA A 294 0.90 0.00 -7.23
C ALA A 294 -0.09 -1.17 -7.48
N THR A 295 -0.88 -1.10 -8.55
CA THR A 295 -1.80 -2.18 -8.92
C THR A 295 -1.05 -3.46 -9.24
N VAL A 296 0.01 -3.38 -10.06
CA VAL A 296 0.86 -4.54 -10.36
C VAL A 296 1.45 -5.12 -9.07
N MET A 297 2.04 -4.28 -8.21
CA MET A 297 2.60 -4.68 -6.92
C MET A 297 1.59 -5.47 -6.07
N LEU A 298 0.36 -4.95 -5.93
CA LEU A 298 -0.68 -5.56 -5.11
C LEU A 298 -1.18 -6.89 -5.70
N LEU A 299 -1.30 -6.98 -7.01
CA LEU A 299 -1.82 -8.17 -7.68
C LEU A 299 -0.83 -9.32 -7.73
N ILE A 300 0.47 -9.05 -7.99
CA ILE A 300 1.49 -10.09 -8.11
C ILE A 300 2.03 -10.59 -6.77
N SER A 301 1.85 -9.84 -5.70
CA SER A 301 2.28 -10.24 -4.36
C SER A 301 1.60 -11.57 -3.97
N PRO A 302 2.32 -12.52 -3.35
CA PRO A 302 1.69 -13.74 -2.84
C PRO A 302 0.63 -13.45 -1.77
N VAL A 303 0.83 -12.36 -1.02
CA VAL A 303 -0.12 -11.89 -0.01
C VAL A 303 -0.27 -10.37 -0.12
N SER A 304 -1.50 -9.92 -0.34
CA SER A 304 -1.89 -8.52 -0.30
C SER A 304 -3.08 -8.35 0.63
N TRP A 305 -2.78 -8.25 1.93
CA TRP A 305 -3.82 -7.98 2.92
C TRP A 305 -4.58 -6.70 2.58
N ASN A 306 -5.81 -6.58 3.02
CA ASN A 306 -6.62 -5.40 2.74
C ASN A 306 -5.91 -4.09 3.12
N HIS A 307 -5.20 -4.05 4.22
CA HIS A 307 -4.40 -2.89 4.64
C HIS A 307 -3.15 -2.61 3.77
N HIS A 308 -2.81 -3.45 2.77
CA HIS A 308 -1.83 -3.11 1.74
C HIS A 308 -2.42 -2.20 0.65
N TRP A 309 -3.76 -2.14 0.52
CA TRP A 309 -4.47 -1.37 -0.50
C TRP A 309 -4.56 0.14 -0.19
N VAL A 310 -3.65 0.67 0.62
CA VAL A 310 -3.50 2.12 0.85
C VAL A 310 -3.23 2.92 -0.42
N TRP A 311 -2.92 2.26 -1.53
CA TRP A 311 -2.79 2.85 -2.86
C TRP A 311 -4.12 3.02 -3.60
N LEU A 312 -5.22 2.49 -3.07
CA LEU A 312 -6.54 2.49 -3.69
C LEU A 312 -7.02 3.88 -4.17
N PRO A 313 -6.78 4.99 -3.46
CA PRO A 313 -7.19 6.31 -3.92
C PRO A 313 -6.54 6.72 -5.25
N PHE A 314 -5.26 6.41 -5.45
CA PHE A 314 -4.55 6.70 -6.70
C PHE A 314 -5.04 5.80 -7.84
N ILE A 315 -5.34 4.55 -7.55
CA ILE A 315 -5.93 3.59 -8.51
C ILE A 315 -7.33 4.06 -8.94
N ALA A 316 -8.16 4.52 -7.99
CA ALA A 316 -9.50 5.02 -8.26
C ALA A 316 -9.48 6.30 -9.11
N VAL A 317 -8.60 7.25 -8.81
CA VAL A 317 -8.41 8.47 -9.61
C VAL A 317 -7.95 8.13 -11.02
N TRP A 318 -7.00 7.21 -11.17
CA TRP A 318 -6.54 6.74 -12.46
C TRP A 318 -7.67 6.05 -13.25
N ALA A 319 -8.42 5.14 -12.62
CA ALA A 319 -9.56 4.47 -13.22
C ALA A 319 -10.59 5.47 -13.77
N ALA A 320 -10.92 6.52 -13.00
CA ALA A 320 -11.83 7.58 -13.42
C ALA A 320 -11.32 8.38 -14.64
N ARG A 321 -9.99 8.45 -14.84
CA ARG A 321 -9.39 9.15 -15.99
C ARG A 321 -9.32 8.29 -17.25
N VAL A 322 -9.16 6.96 -17.11
CA VAL A 322 -8.89 6.08 -18.25
C VAL A 322 -10.11 5.27 -18.72
N LEU A 323 -11.04 4.95 -17.82
CA LEU A 323 -12.22 4.16 -18.15
C LEU A 323 -13.39 5.02 -18.69
N PRO A 324 -14.28 4.44 -19.49
CA PRO A 324 -15.57 5.04 -19.82
C PRO A 324 -16.38 5.31 -18.56
N ARG A 325 -17.14 6.43 -18.52
CA ARG A 325 -17.90 6.87 -17.35
C ARG A 325 -18.79 5.78 -16.75
N GLY A 326 -19.51 5.03 -17.59
CA GLY A 326 -20.37 3.93 -17.11
C GLY A 326 -19.58 2.84 -16.37
N LEU A 327 -18.45 2.40 -16.95
CA LEU A 327 -17.59 1.40 -16.32
C LEU A 327 -16.95 1.94 -15.05
N THR A 328 -16.54 3.21 -15.03
CA THR A 328 -16.01 3.88 -13.82
C THR A 328 -17.02 3.82 -12.68
N ILE A 329 -18.30 4.15 -12.95
CA ILE A 329 -19.37 4.11 -11.94
C ILE A 329 -19.55 2.68 -11.42
N VAL A 330 -19.64 1.68 -12.31
CA VAL A 330 -19.78 0.28 -11.91
C VAL A 330 -18.62 -0.17 -11.02
N VAL A 331 -17.38 0.09 -11.44
CA VAL A 331 -16.18 -0.24 -10.65
C VAL A 331 -16.22 0.47 -9.29
N ALA A 332 -16.56 1.75 -9.24
CA ALA A 332 -16.64 2.52 -8.00
C ALA A 332 -17.72 1.96 -7.06
N CYS A 333 -18.92 1.66 -7.56
CA CYS A 333 -20.02 1.10 -6.77
C CYS A 333 -19.67 -0.29 -6.18
N LEU A 334 -18.99 -1.12 -6.95
CA LEU A 334 -18.57 -2.45 -6.49
C LEU A 334 -17.37 -2.39 -5.53
N THR A 335 -16.48 -1.41 -5.69
CA THR A 335 -15.32 -1.23 -4.82
C THR A 335 -15.71 -0.59 -3.48
N ALA A 336 -16.69 0.30 -3.47
CA ALA A 336 -17.03 1.11 -2.29
C ALA A 336 -17.33 0.29 -1.02
N PRO A 337 -18.12 -0.79 -1.05
CA PRO A 337 -18.39 -1.59 0.16
C PRO A 337 -17.12 -2.16 0.78
N VAL A 338 -16.21 -2.69 -0.05
CA VAL A 338 -14.93 -3.26 0.42
C VAL A 338 -13.96 -2.16 0.83
N ALA A 339 -13.95 -1.04 0.12
CA ALA A 339 -13.10 0.10 0.46
C ALA A 339 -13.48 0.73 1.81
N LEU A 340 -14.75 0.69 2.20
CA LEU A 340 -15.25 1.26 3.46
C LEU A 340 -15.23 0.26 4.61
N ALA A 341 -15.69 -0.98 4.37
CA ALA A 341 -15.83 -1.99 5.42
C ALA A 341 -14.63 -2.95 5.50
N GLY A 342 -13.93 -3.17 4.40
CA GLY A 342 -12.97 -4.25 4.24
C GLY A 342 -13.63 -5.60 3.94
N PRO A 343 -12.89 -6.54 3.31
CA PRO A 343 -13.46 -7.81 2.85
C PRO A 343 -13.99 -8.68 4.00
N LEU A 344 -13.27 -8.75 5.12
CA LEU A 344 -13.66 -9.57 6.25
C LEU A 344 -14.92 -9.03 6.95
N TYR A 345 -15.02 -7.71 7.15
CA TYR A 345 -16.20 -7.11 7.78
C TYR A 345 -17.41 -7.21 6.85
N LEU A 346 -17.21 -7.05 5.55
CA LEU A 346 -18.24 -7.29 4.55
C LEU A 346 -18.72 -8.75 4.57
N ALA A 347 -17.80 -9.71 4.67
CA ALA A 347 -18.12 -11.12 4.85
C ALA A 347 -18.99 -11.36 6.10
N ARG A 348 -18.66 -10.71 7.22
CA ARG A 348 -19.47 -10.80 8.46
C ARG A 348 -20.87 -10.24 8.28
N ILE A 349 -21.02 -9.06 7.66
CA ILE A 349 -22.33 -8.44 7.40
C ILE A 349 -23.21 -9.35 6.55
N ILE A 350 -22.64 -10.07 5.59
CA ILE A 350 -23.38 -10.96 4.70
C ILE A 350 -23.67 -12.33 5.38
N ALA A 351 -22.66 -12.89 6.05
CA ALA A 351 -22.71 -14.25 6.58
C ALA A 351 -23.64 -14.39 7.80
N LEU A 352 -23.50 -13.47 8.77
CA LEU A 352 -24.21 -13.59 10.07
C LEU A 352 -25.74 -13.63 9.93
N PRO A 353 -26.40 -12.76 9.12
CA PRO A 353 -27.86 -12.84 8.92
C PRO A 353 -28.32 -14.12 8.23
N LEU A 354 -27.42 -14.77 7.47
CA LEU A 354 -27.69 -16.00 6.71
C LEU A 354 -27.30 -17.26 7.49
N GLY A 355 -26.77 -17.13 8.71
CA GLY A 355 -26.32 -18.24 9.54
C GLY A 355 -25.02 -18.91 9.08
N TYR A 356 -24.21 -18.23 8.28
CA TYR A 356 -22.90 -18.73 7.83
C TYR A 356 -21.76 -18.25 8.74
N ASP A 357 -20.69 -19.03 8.80
CA ASP A 357 -19.42 -18.56 9.33
C ASP A 357 -18.83 -17.48 8.38
N PRO A 358 -18.40 -16.32 8.89
CA PRO A 358 -17.75 -15.28 8.09
C PRO A 358 -16.47 -15.71 7.36
N LEU A 359 -15.85 -16.82 7.77
CA LEU A 359 -14.67 -17.40 7.12
C LEU A 359 -15.04 -18.53 6.16
N SER A 360 -16.33 -18.88 6.03
CA SER A 360 -16.75 -19.95 5.14
C SER A 360 -16.50 -19.61 3.66
N PRO A 361 -16.30 -20.62 2.81
CA PRO A 361 -16.19 -20.43 1.35
C PRO A 361 -17.38 -19.68 0.73
N ALA A 362 -18.56 -19.76 1.36
CA ALA A 362 -19.78 -19.10 0.88
C ALA A 362 -19.66 -17.57 0.79
N VAL A 363 -18.82 -16.96 1.61
CA VAL A 363 -18.60 -15.49 1.67
C VAL A 363 -17.14 -15.08 1.40
N ALA A 364 -16.24 -16.04 1.21
CA ALA A 364 -14.82 -15.80 0.96
C ALA A 364 -14.56 -14.96 -0.30
N TRP A 365 -15.49 -14.96 -1.27
CA TRP A 365 -15.46 -14.12 -2.49
C TRP A 365 -15.39 -12.61 -2.21
N THR A 366 -15.72 -12.15 -0.99
CA THR A 366 -15.55 -10.73 -0.61
C THR A 366 -14.12 -10.27 -0.74
N GLY A 367 -13.15 -11.18 -0.56
CA GLY A 367 -11.72 -10.94 -0.77
C GLY A 367 -11.31 -10.85 -2.24
N ASP A 368 -12.18 -11.26 -3.17
CA ASP A 368 -11.89 -11.24 -4.60
C ASP A 368 -12.23 -9.90 -5.25
N ILE A 369 -13.06 -9.09 -4.61
CA ILE A 369 -13.59 -7.84 -5.19
C ILE A 369 -12.46 -6.91 -5.62
N LEU A 370 -11.51 -6.59 -4.72
CA LEU A 370 -10.42 -5.66 -5.04
C LEU A 370 -9.52 -6.18 -6.17
N PRO A 371 -8.95 -7.41 -6.13
CA PRO A 371 -8.07 -7.88 -7.18
C PRO A 371 -8.80 -8.06 -8.52
N VAL A 372 -10.04 -8.52 -8.54
CA VAL A 372 -10.82 -8.66 -9.77
C VAL A 372 -11.12 -7.29 -10.40
N LEU A 373 -11.57 -6.32 -9.60
CA LEU A 373 -11.84 -4.97 -10.12
C LEU A 373 -10.56 -4.25 -10.55
N ALA A 374 -9.44 -4.47 -9.86
CA ALA A 374 -8.15 -3.95 -10.30
C ALA A 374 -7.70 -4.53 -11.64
N LEU A 375 -7.93 -5.83 -11.88
CA LEU A 375 -7.73 -6.45 -13.20
C LEU A 375 -8.66 -5.84 -14.26
N VAL A 376 -9.94 -5.63 -13.96
CA VAL A 376 -10.88 -4.94 -14.85
C VAL A 376 -10.39 -3.54 -15.20
N VAL A 377 -9.86 -2.79 -14.23
CA VAL A 377 -9.30 -1.45 -14.49
C VAL A 377 -8.07 -1.53 -15.41
N LEU A 378 -7.13 -2.47 -15.15
CA LEU A 378 -5.94 -2.64 -15.99
C LEU A 378 -6.30 -3.02 -17.43
N VAL A 379 -7.15 -4.03 -17.61
CA VAL A 379 -7.58 -4.51 -18.94
C VAL A 379 -8.45 -3.46 -19.63
N GLY A 380 -9.39 -2.86 -18.90
CA GLY A 380 -10.24 -1.78 -19.43
C GLY A 380 -9.41 -0.60 -19.94
N ALA A 381 -8.39 -0.18 -19.21
CA ALA A 381 -7.48 0.88 -19.63
C ALA A 381 -6.66 0.51 -20.89
N LEU A 382 -6.31 -0.76 -21.06
CA LEU A 382 -5.60 -1.24 -22.26
C LEU A 382 -6.50 -1.24 -23.49
N VAL A 383 -7.79 -1.58 -23.34
CA VAL A 383 -8.74 -1.72 -24.46
C VAL A 383 -9.37 -0.37 -24.83
N THR A 384 -9.61 0.52 -23.88
CA THR A 384 -10.22 1.83 -24.14
C THR A 384 -9.23 2.78 -24.82
N ARG A 385 -9.24 2.80 -26.14
CA ARG A 385 -8.57 3.83 -26.94
C ARG A 385 -9.33 5.14 -26.76
N ARG A 386 -8.85 6.09 -25.98
CA ARG A 386 -9.38 7.45 -26.05
C ARG A 386 -8.95 8.09 -27.36
N SER A 387 -9.90 8.39 -28.24
CA SER A 387 -9.69 9.31 -29.35
C SER A 387 -9.27 10.70 -28.79
N PRO A 388 -8.33 11.41 -29.42
CA PRO A 388 -7.84 12.71 -28.94
C PRO A 388 -8.92 13.81 -28.80
N THR A 389 -10.12 13.58 -29.30
CA THR A 389 -11.20 14.57 -29.44
C THR A 389 -12.12 14.75 -28.22
N GLN A 390 -11.97 13.99 -27.11
CA GLN A 390 -12.86 14.11 -25.94
C GLN A 390 -12.29 14.95 -24.78
N SER A 391 -11.18 15.64 -24.95
CA SER A 391 -10.52 16.40 -23.87
C SER A 391 -10.99 17.85 -23.73
N SER A 392 -12.03 18.29 -24.42
CA SER A 392 -12.48 19.69 -24.41
C SER A 392 -13.71 20.01 -23.57
N TYR A 393 -14.27 19.03 -22.85
CA TYR A 393 -15.47 19.21 -22.01
C TYR A 393 -15.34 18.55 -20.63
N LEU A 394 -14.40 19.00 -19.79
CA LEU A 394 -14.43 18.83 -18.34
C LEU A 394 -13.81 20.02 -17.65
#